data_e6af11bc9fe2f4ae92b216aae49fc267
#
_entry.id   e6af11bc9fe2f4ae92b216aae49fc267
#
_cell.length_a   1.000
_cell.length_b   1.000
_cell.length_c   1.000
_cell.angle_alpha   90.00
_cell.angle_beta   90.00
_cell.angle_gamma   90.00
#
_symmetry.space_group_name_H-M   'P 1'
#
loop_
_entity.id
_entity.type
_entity.pdbx_description
1 polymer ?
#
loop_
_entity_poly.entity_id
_entity_poly.type
_entity_poly.pdbx_seq_one_letter_code
_entity_poly.pdbx_strand_id
1 'polypeptide(L)'
;MMHGLKVFIEKIMPSSWLDAYHKILANLSAFIYDYPSQKLIVIGVTGTNGKTTTAYLIAKALEAEGSKTGCTTTAIFKIADKEWLNNTKMTMLGRFALQKHLSQMVKAGCKYAVIETSSQGIMQHRHEQIAYDIGVFTNLTPEHIEAHGGFENYKQAKIKLFKHMAALPPKIINGQTIPRTLVLNSDDQYAKDFIVPGPEIVWYGLGQADLKAENIGESADGVAFNVADVAVQLKLMGRVNVYNALASLAVCKTLGIDLKSAAQKLGQIKNMPGRFEKIEAGQPWKVIVDYAPEPESLKRLYEELKVIGAEKIIHVLGSCGGGRDAARRPVLGKLAAENAAFVVVTNEDPYDDDPMEIINQVAEGAKQGGKREGENLFLILDRAQAIQKAMDLAAPGDLVLLTGKGSEQRMCVAGGKKIPWDDREAAKLAIQQTIARQAQTA
;
A
#
# COMPACT_ATOMS: atom_id res chain seq x y z
N MET A 1 5.56 10.55 -27.16
CA MET A 1 6.86 11.18 -27.43
C MET A 1 7.70 11.43 -26.16
N MET A 2 7.18 12.05 -25.11
CA MET A 2 7.94 12.32 -23.85
C MET A 2 8.38 11.07 -23.08
N HIS A 3 7.62 9.97 -23.09
CA HIS A 3 7.98 8.73 -22.35
C HIS A 3 9.16 8.02 -23.00
N GLY A 4 9.19 7.89 -24.35
CA GLY A 4 10.32 7.28 -25.07
C GLY A 4 11.61 8.07 -24.95
N LEU A 5 11.53 9.41 -24.96
CA LEU A 5 12.69 10.27 -24.75
C LEU A 5 13.27 10.13 -23.34
N LYS A 6 12.42 9.97 -22.30
CA LYS A 6 12.84 9.74 -20.93
C LYS A 6 13.57 8.40 -20.77
N VAL A 7 13.02 7.32 -21.31
CA VAL A 7 13.64 5.99 -21.27
C VAL A 7 14.96 5.97 -22.05
N PHE A 8 15.04 6.68 -23.16
CA PHE A 8 16.27 6.82 -23.95
C PHE A 8 17.36 7.59 -23.19
N ILE A 9 17.00 8.70 -22.54
CA ILE A 9 17.91 9.48 -21.71
C ILE A 9 18.42 8.64 -20.52
N GLU A 10 17.53 7.93 -19.83
CA GLU A 10 17.90 7.07 -18.69
C GLU A 10 18.84 5.92 -19.08
N LYS A 11 18.82 5.46 -20.34
CA LYS A 11 19.72 4.40 -20.83
C LYS A 11 21.11 4.90 -21.26
N ILE A 12 21.26 6.17 -21.62
CA ILE A 12 22.50 6.70 -22.22
C ILE A 12 23.28 7.57 -21.21
N MET A 13 22.61 8.17 -20.24
CA MET A 13 23.29 9.05 -19.28
C MET A 13 24.04 8.26 -18.23
N PRO A 14 25.31 8.66 -17.91
CA PRO A 14 26.02 8.11 -16.74
C PRO A 14 25.20 8.33 -15.46
N SER A 15 25.27 7.37 -14.53
CA SER A 15 24.51 7.40 -13.27
C SER A 15 24.71 8.70 -12.47
N SER A 16 25.94 9.24 -12.47
CA SER A 16 26.28 10.52 -11.80
C SER A 16 25.54 11.74 -12.39
N TRP A 17 25.34 11.76 -13.71
CA TRP A 17 24.60 12.84 -14.38
C TRP A 17 23.10 12.71 -14.13
N LEU A 18 22.59 11.48 -14.05
CA LEU A 18 21.20 11.22 -13.73
C LEU A 18 20.89 11.64 -12.27
N ASP A 19 21.81 11.38 -11.34
CA ASP A 19 21.73 11.84 -9.95
C ASP A 19 21.71 13.37 -9.85
N ALA A 20 22.64 14.04 -10.54
CA ALA A 20 22.67 15.52 -10.59
C ALA A 20 21.37 16.09 -11.17
N TYR A 21 20.89 15.54 -12.28
CA TYR A 21 19.61 15.92 -12.89
C TYR A 21 18.44 15.78 -11.91
N HIS A 22 18.38 14.65 -11.19
CA HIS A 22 17.33 14.41 -10.21
C HIS A 22 17.37 15.40 -9.05
N LYS A 23 18.56 15.75 -8.55
CA LYS A 23 18.75 16.75 -7.48
C LYS A 23 18.37 18.16 -7.94
N ILE A 24 18.79 18.56 -9.15
CA ILE A 24 18.42 19.87 -9.71
C ILE A 24 16.90 19.99 -9.82
N LEU A 25 16.21 18.97 -10.33
CA LEU A 25 14.75 18.99 -10.43
C LEU A 25 14.06 19.01 -9.06
N ALA A 26 14.62 18.34 -8.05
CA ALA A 26 14.09 18.37 -6.69
C ALA A 26 14.19 19.80 -6.11
N ASN A 27 15.36 20.45 -6.25
CA ASN A 27 15.58 21.83 -5.82
C ASN A 27 14.64 22.80 -6.54
N LEU A 28 14.57 22.72 -7.87
CA LEU A 28 13.72 23.59 -8.68
C LEU A 28 12.24 23.43 -8.31
N SER A 29 11.77 22.20 -8.11
CA SER A 29 10.39 21.96 -7.72
C SER A 29 10.07 22.53 -6.34
N ALA A 30 10.96 22.40 -5.35
CA ALA A 30 10.77 22.96 -4.02
C ALA A 30 10.74 24.49 -4.07
N PHE A 31 11.65 25.12 -4.83
CA PHE A 31 11.71 26.56 -5.01
C PHE A 31 10.42 27.11 -5.65
N ILE A 32 9.93 26.51 -6.73
CA ILE A 32 8.70 26.93 -7.43
C ILE A 32 7.48 26.91 -6.49
N TYR A 33 7.43 25.95 -5.56
CA TYR A 33 6.32 25.81 -4.61
C TYR A 33 6.60 26.41 -3.24
N ASP A 34 7.67 27.20 -3.09
CA ASP A 34 8.04 27.94 -1.88
C ASP A 34 8.23 27.02 -0.66
N TYR A 35 9.00 25.93 -0.87
CA TYR A 35 9.43 24.98 0.17
C TYR A 35 8.32 24.56 1.14
N PRO A 36 7.18 24.04 0.66
CA PRO A 36 5.97 23.87 1.47
C PRO A 36 6.17 22.93 2.66
N SER A 37 7.10 21.96 2.56
CA SER A 37 7.40 21.02 3.66
C SER A 37 8.00 21.71 4.90
N GLN A 38 8.55 22.90 4.77
CA GLN A 38 9.04 23.68 5.92
C GLN A 38 7.90 24.25 6.77
N LYS A 39 6.69 24.33 6.20
CA LYS A 39 5.49 24.90 6.84
C LYS A 39 4.56 23.82 7.43
N LEU A 40 4.94 22.55 7.33
CA LEU A 40 4.17 21.38 7.76
C LEU A 40 5.01 20.50 8.68
N ILE A 41 4.40 19.81 9.61
CA ILE A 41 5.02 18.66 10.28
C ILE A 41 4.89 17.47 9.33
N VAL A 42 6.02 16.97 8.84
CA VAL A 42 6.06 15.96 7.77
C VAL A 42 6.45 14.60 8.32
N ILE A 43 5.59 13.62 8.09
CA ILE A 43 5.77 12.22 8.47
C ILE A 43 6.07 11.39 7.23
N GLY A 44 7.23 10.74 7.17
CA GLY A 44 7.60 9.82 6.09
C GLY A 44 7.39 8.37 6.52
N VAL A 45 6.60 7.60 5.76
CA VAL A 45 6.34 6.18 6.07
C VAL A 45 7.01 5.30 5.02
N THR A 46 7.93 4.44 5.47
CA THR A 46 8.61 3.46 4.59
C THR A 46 8.60 2.07 5.19
N GLY A 47 8.94 1.08 4.37
CA GLY A 47 8.97 -0.34 4.70
C GLY A 47 8.64 -1.19 3.47
N THR A 48 8.46 -2.49 3.63
CA THR A 48 8.02 -3.37 2.55
C THR A 48 6.51 -3.42 2.47
N ASN A 49 5.83 -3.78 3.55
CA ASN A 49 4.38 -3.94 3.63
C ASN A 49 3.75 -2.96 4.64
N GLY A 50 2.45 -2.69 4.52
CA GLY A 50 1.70 -1.84 5.44
C GLY A 50 1.85 -0.32 5.26
N LYS A 51 2.78 0.17 4.44
CA LYS A 51 3.05 1.60 4.23
C LYS A 51 1.80 2.43 3.95
N THR A 52 1.02 2.02 2.97
CA THR A 52 -0.20 2.72 2.51
C THR A 52 -1.21 2.85 3.64
N THR A 53 -1.51 1.73 4.29
CA THR A 53 -2.46 1.69 5.42
C THR A 53 -1.94 2.50 6.59
N THR A 54 -0.68 2.30 7.01
CA THR A 54 -0.05 3.06 8.10
C THR A 54 -0.08 4.56 7.82
N ALA A 55 0.29 5.01 6.62
CA ALA A 55 0.28 6.42 6.29
C ALA A 55 -1.13 7.03 6.36
N TYR A 56 -2.14 6.30 5.89
CA TYR A 56 -3.52 6.74 5.99
C TYR A 56 -4.03 6.76 7.43
N LEU A 57 -3.75 5.70 8.21
CA LEU A 57 -4.12 5.63 9.63
C LEU A 57 -3.46 6.76 10.43
N ILE A 58 -2.18 7.07 10.19
CA ILE A 58 -1.51 8.23 10.80
C ILE A 58 -2.27 9.53 10.48
N ALA A 59 -2.57 9.77 9.19
CA ALA A 59 -3.28 10.98 8.79
C ALA A 59 -4.64 11.11 9.49
N LYS A 60 -5.38 10.00 9.64
CA LYS A 60 -6.69 9.99 10.33
C LYS A 60 -6.54 10.14 11.84
N ALA A 61 -5.56 9.48 12.47
CA ALA A 61 -5.33 9.58 13.91
C ALA A 61 -4.92 11.02 14.33
N LEU A 62 -4.12 11.70 13.51
CA LEU A 62 -3.70 13.09 13.73
C LEU A 62 -4.86 14.11 13.66
N GLU A 63 -6.04 13.70 13.18
CA GLU A 63 -7.27 14.52 13.19
C GLU A 63 -8.01 14.45 14.52
N ALA A 64 -7.53 13.66 15.50
CA ALA A 64 -8.23 13.45 16.77
C ALA A 64 -8.55 14.74 17.53
N GLU A 65 -7.66 15.74 17.43
CA GLU A 65 -7.80 17.05 18.08
C GLU A 65 -8.22 18.17 17.12
N GLY A 66 -8.89 17.82 16.02
CA GLY A 66 -9.39 18.80 15.06
C GLY A 66 -8.36 19.37 14.09
N SER A 67 -7.11 18.88 14.11
CA SER A 67 -6.09 19.32 13.18
C SER A 67 -6.39 18.83 11.76
N LYS A 68 -6.19 19.70 10.75
CA LYS A 68 -6.26 19.27 9.34
C LYS A 68 -4.98 18.56 8.93
N THR A 69 -5.15 17.46 8.20
CA THR A 69 -4.06 16.63 7.71
C THR A 69 -4.05 16.51 6.20
N GLY A 70 -2.88 16.27 5.62
CA GLY A 70 -2.73 15.84 4.25
C GLY A 70 -2.04 14.50 4.18
N CYS A 71 -2.34 13.71 3.13
CA CYS A 71 -1.73 12.41 2.93
C CYS A 71 -1.52 12.11 1.45
N THR A 72 -0.38 11.51 1.10
CA THR A 72 -0.12 10.96 -0.23
C THR A 72 0.29 9.51 -0.12
N THR A 73 -0.54 8.61 -0.65
CA THR A 73 -0.31 7.17 -0.61
C THR A 73 -0.53 6.50 -1.97
N THR A 74 -0.20 5.23 -2.06
CA THR A 74 -0.52 4.41 -3.25
C THR A 74 -2.02 4.34 -3.52
N ALA A 75 -2.87 4.33 -2.48
CA ALA A 75 -4.31 4.16 -2.62
C ALA A 75 -5.09 5.49 -2.62
N ILE A 76 -4.75 6.40 -1.72
CA ILE A 76 -5.54 7.60 -1.41
C ILE A 76 -4.64 8.83 -1.37
N PHE A 77 -5.17 9.95 -1.86
CA PHE A 77 -4.69 11.29 -1.58
C PHE A 77 -5.70 12.01 -0.69
N LYS A 78 -5.18 12.79 0.26
CA LYS A 78 -5.98 13.58 1.18
C LYS A 78 -5.41 14.98 1.31
N ILE A 79 -6.27 16.00 1.29
CA ILE A 79 -5.94 17.40 1.62
C ILE A 79 -7.08 17.95 2.47
N ALA A 80 -6.83 18.15 3.75
CA ALA A 80 -7.84 18.54 4.73
C ALA A 80 -9.07 17.59 4.68
N ASP A 81 -10.24 18.10 4.39
CA ASP A 81 -11.50 17.33 4.38
C ASP A 81 -11.75 16.57 3.07
N LYS A 82 -10.92 16.80 2.04
CA LYS A 82 -11.07 16.15 0.74
C LYS A 82 -10.20 14.91 0.64
N GLU A 83 -10.80 13.78 0.29
CA GLU A 83 -10.12 12.51 0.02
C GLU A 83 -10.52 12.00 -1.37
N TRP A 84 -9.54 11.44 -2.10
CA TRP A 84 -9.79 10.82 -3.40
C TRP A 84 -8.76 9.73 -3.69
N LEU A 85 -9.11 8.82 -4.58
CA LEU A 85 -8.24 7.73 -4.97
C LEU A 85 -7.05 8.20 -5.80
N ASN A 86 -5.91 7.56 -5.59
CA ASN A 86 -4.71 7.82 -6.37
C ASN A 86 -4.82 7.22 -7.77
N ASN A 87 -5.04 8.04 -8.77
CA ASN A 87 -5.16 7.64 -10.17
C ASN A 87 -3.83 7.70 -10.95
N THR A 88 -2.71 7.99 -10.27
CA THR A 88 -1.40 8.15 -10.92
C THR A 88 -0.63 6.84 -11.07
N LYS A 89 -0.98 5.79 -10.34
CA LYS A 89 -0.24 4.52 -10.21
C LYS A 89 1.19 4.71 -9.67
N MET A 90 1.40 5.73 -8.86
CA MET A 90 2.69 6.02 -8.24
C MET A 90 2.52 6.03 -6.72
N THR A 91 3.31 5.22 -6.02
CA THR A 91 3.36 5.23 -4.56
C THR A 91 3.87 6.57 -4.04
N MET A 92 4.99 7.02 -4.54
CA MET A 92 5.53 8.35 -4.26
C MET A 92 5.46 9.20 -5.52
N LEU A 93 4.76 10.30 -5.48
CA LEU A 93 4.60 11.21 -6.60
C LEU A 93 5.94 11.74 -7.14
N GLY A 94 5.97 12.12 -8.40
CA GLY A 94 7.10 12.85 -8.97
C GLY A 94 7.32 14.19 -8.26
N ARG A 95 8.55 14.69 -8.28
CA ARG A 95 9.01 15.86 -7.50
C ARG A 95 8.07 17.05 -7.56
N PHE A 96 7.71 17.51 -8.77
CA PHE A 96 6.80 18.65 -8.95
C PHE A 96 5.38 18.38 -8.44
N ALA A 97 4.86 17.18 -8.70
CA ALA A 97 3.52 16.80 -8.23
C ALA A 97 3.47 16.71 -6.70
N LEU A 98 4.53 16.18 -6.07
CA LEU A 98 4.61 16.07 -4.62
C LEU A 98 4.69 17.45 -3.97
N GLN A 99 5.57 18.34 -4.46
CA GLN A 99 5.68 19.71 -3.95
C GLN A 99 4.37 20.51 -4.16
N LYS A 100 3.68 20.27 -5.30
CA LYS A 100 2.34 20.85 -5.55
C LYS A 100 1.33 20.41 -4.50
N HIS A 101 1.28 19.10 -4.18
CA HIS A 101 0.36 18.58 -3.15
C HIS A 101 0.68 19.14 -1.77
N LEU A 102 1.97 19.22 -1.40
CA LEU A 102 2.38 19.84 -0.14
C LEU A 102 1.99 21.34 -0.08
N SER A 103 2.17 22.08 -1.18
CA SER A 103 1.72 23.48 -1.28
C SER A 103 0.19 23.59 -1.14
N GLN A 104 -0.56 22.66 -1.72
CA GLN A 104 -2.03 22.63 -1.55
C GLN A 104 -2.44 22.30 -0.11
N MET A 105 -1.71 21.41 0.58
CA MET A 105 -1.92 21.12 2.01
C MET A 105 -1.70 22.35 2.87
N VAL A 106 -0.60 23.11 2.64
CA VAL A 106 -0.35 24.38 3.32
C VAL A 106 -1.49 25.38 3.09
N LYS A 107 -1.91 25.57 1.83
CA LYS A 107 -3.02 26.48 1.47
C LYS A 107 -4.37 26.06 2.08
N ALA A 108 -4.58 24.77 2.31
CA ALA A 108 -5.79 24.24 2.96
C ALA A 108 -5.73 24.32 4.49
N GLY A 109 -4.63 24.81 5.07
CA GLY A 109 -4.42 24.92 6.50
C GLY A 109 -4.12 23.59 7.20
N CYS A 110 -3.56 22.61 6.48
CA CYS A 110 -3.07 21.40 7.11
C CYS A 110 -1.90 21.70 8.05
N LYS A 111 -1.90 21.06 9.22
CA LYS A 111 -0.79 21.06 10.17
C LYS A 111 0.21 19.96 9.86
N TYR A 112 -0.28 18.81 9.41
CA TYR A 112 0.50 17.61 9.16
C TYR A 112 0.42 17.17 7.70
N ALA A 113 1.54 16.61 7.19
CA ALA A 113 1.61 15.94 5.90
C ALA A 113 2.21 14.54 6.08
N VAL A 114 1.47 13.51 5.67
CA VAL A 114 1.93 12.11 5.73
C VAL A 114 2.26 11.64 4.32
N ILE A 115 3.49 11.18 4.11
CA ILE A 115 4.00 10.79 2.80
C ILE A 115 4.41 9.32 2.81
N GLU A 116 3.70 8.51 2.05
CA GLU A 116 4.16 7.15 1.75
C GLU A 116 5.42 7.23 0.88
N THR A 117 6.55 6.76 1.41
CA THR A 117 7.87 6.93 0.80
C THR A 117 8.44 5.58 0.37
N SER A 118 8.43 5.33 -0.96
CA SER A 118 8.92 4.08 -1.55
C SER A 118 10.44 4.12 -1.76
N SER A 119 11.09 2.94 -1.71
CA SER A 119 12.51 2.80 -2.00
C SER A 119 12.90 3.32 -3.39
N GLN A 120 12.07 3.07 -4.41
CA GLN A 120 12.28 3.59 -5.75
C GLN A 120 12.15 5.13 -5.80
N GLY A 121 11.22 5.71 -5.04
CA GLY A 121 11.09 7.17 -4.90
C GLY A 121 12.33 7.78 -4.25
N ILE A 122 12.89 7.11 -3.25
CA ILE A 122 14.12 7.52 -2.58
C ILE A 122 15.32 7.45 -3.55
N MET A 123 15.48 6.35 -4.29
CA MET A 123 16.55 6.23 -5.29
C MET A 123 16.47 7.30 -6.39
N GLN A 124 15.26 7.73 -6.74
CA GLN A 124 15.05 8.81 -7.71
C GLN A 124 15.08 10.19 -7.06
N HIS A 125 15.63 10.35 -5.86
CA HIS A 125 15.76 11.63 -5.14
C HIS A 125 14.44 12.40 -4.95
N ARG A 126 13.29 11.72 -4.92
CA ARG A 126 11.99 12.38 -4.74
C ARG A 126 11.75 12.83 -3.30
N HIS A 127 12.49 12.27 -2.34
CA HIS A 127 12.48 12.62 -0.92
C HIS A 127 13.34 13.84 -0.61
N GLU A 128 14.27 14.18 -1.49
CA GLU A 128 15.09 15.38 -1.32
C GLU A 128 14.23 16.65 -1.36
N GLN A 129 14.65 17.68 -0.65
CA GLN A 129 13.90 18.94 -0.46
C GLN A 129 12.54 18.78 0.25
N ILE A 130 12.33 17.63 0.93
CA ILE A 130 11.23 17.45 1.86
C ILE A 130 11.81 17.43 3.28
N ALA A 131 11.36 18.36 4.10
CA ALA A 131 11.80 18.49 5.47
C ALA A 131 10.99 17.53 6.36
N TYR A 132 11.40 16.26 6.42
CA TYR A 132 10.78 15.27 7.28
C TYR A 132 11.11 15.50 8.75
N ASP A 133 10.12 15.34 9.62
CA ASP A 133 10.23 15.43 11.08
C ASP A 133 10.16 14.06 11.75
N ILE A 134 9.26 13.19 11.26
CA ILE A 134 9.07 11.84 11.80
C ILE A 134 9.28 10.83 10.67
N GLY A 135 10.14 9.84 10.93
CA GLY A 135 10.36 8.71 10.04
C GLY A 135 9.76 7.44 10.63
N VAL A 136 8.84 6.80 9.89
CA VAL A 136 8.17 5.56 10.33
C VAL A 136 8.67 4.39 9.50
N PHE A 137 9.15 3.34 10.17
CA PHE A 137 9.56 2.07 9.59
C PHE A 137 8.56 0.98 9.93
N THR A 138 7.92 0.38 8.93
CA THR A 138 6.92 -0.66 9.14
C THR A 138 7.52 -2.06 9.25
N ASN A 139 8.27 -2.50 8.25
CA ASN A 139 8.94 -3.80 8.18
C ASN A 139 9.87 -3.88 6.96
N LEU A 140 10.74 -4.90 6.93
CA LEU A 140 11.58 -5.19 5.78
C LEU A 140 11.57 -6.69 5.46
N THR A 141 11.06 -7.05 4.29
CA THR A 141 11.11 -8.42 3.77
C THR A 141 11.72 -8.41 2.36
N PRO A 142 12.30 -9.53 1.91
CA PRO A 142 12.83 -9.64 0.56
C PRO A 142 11.75 -9.41 -0.50
N GLU A 143 11.78 -8.25 -1.14
CA GLU A 143 10.86 -7.83 -2.18
C GLU A 143 11.58 -6.87 -3.15
N HIS A 144 11.24 -6.88 -4.42
CA HIS A 144 11.85 -6.01 -5.44
C HIS A 144 13.39 -6.12 -5.55
N ILE A 145 13.97 -7.28 -5.22
CA ILE A 145 15.42 -7.49 -5.11
C ILE A 145 16.12 -7.18 -6.43
N GLU A 146 15.56 -7.65 -7.55
CA GLU A 146 16.15 -7.44 -8.89
C GLU A 146 16.20 -5.95 -9.26
N ALA A 147 15.13 -5.20 -9.00
CA ALA A 147 15.06 -3.77 -9.32
C ALA A 147 16.08 -2.92 -8.53
N HIS A 148 16.59 -3.43 -7.42
CA HIS A 148 17.60 -2.79 -6.57
C HIS A 148 19.00 -3.41 -6.72
N GLY A 149 19.15 -4.50 -7.49
CA GLY A 149 20.42 -5.22 -7.60
C GLY A 149 20.85 -5.92 -6.30
N GLY A 150 19.87 -6.37 -5.49
CA GLY A 150 20.08 -7.13 -4.27
C GLY A 150 19.34 -6.59 -3.04
N PHE A 151 19.14 -7.46 -2.06
CA PHE A 151 18.40 -7.14 -0.82
C PHE A 151 19.08 -6.03 0.00
N GLU A 152 20.42 -6.05 0.10
CA GLU A 152 21.14 -5.03 0.86
C GLU A 152 20.97 -3.65 0.24
N ASN A 153 21.01 -3.53 -1.08
CA ASN A 153 20.75 -2.27 -1.79
C ASN A 153 19.31 -1.77 -1.56
N TYR A 154 18.34 -2.68 -1.52
CA TYR A 154 16.95 -2.36 -1.20
C TYR A 154 16.80 -1.81 0.22
N LYS A 155 17.47 -2.45 1.21
CA LYS A 155 17.53 -1.98 2.59
C LYS A 155 18.19 -0.61 2.67
N GLN A 156 19.39 -0.45 2.07
CA GLN A 156 20.10 0.83 2.06
C GLN A 156 19.32 1.95 1.39
N ALA A 157 18.55 1.66 0.34
CA ALA A 157 17.67 2.64 -0.29
C ALA A 157 16.64 3.20 0.71
N LYS A 158 16.06 2.36 1.58
CA LYS A 158 15.13 2.83 2.61
C LYS A 158 15.83 3.60 3.74
N ILE A 159 17.00 3.14 4.18
CA ILE A 159 17.79 3.81 5.23
C ILE A 159 18.16 5.25 4.83
N LYS A 160 18.31 5.53 3.53
CA LYS A 160 18.58 6.90 3.04
C LYS A 160 17.53 7.93 3.49
N LEU A 161 16.26 7.54 3.65
CA LEU A 161 15.22 8.43 4.17
C LEU A 161 15.57 8.91 5.58
N PHE A 162 15.96 8.00 6.45
CA PHE A 162 16.28 8.30 7.85
C PHE A 162 17.58 9.11 7.96
N LYS A 163 18.60 8.77 7.15
CA LYS A 163 19.84 9.57 7.03
C LYS A 163 19.56 10.98 6.54
N HIS A 164 18.69 11.11 5.51
CA HIS A 164 18.29 12.43 5.01
C HIS A 164 17.60 13.25 6.11
N MET A 165 16.64 12.67 6.81
CA MET A 165 15.93 13.31 7.91
C MET A 165 16.89 13.76 9.02
N ALA A 166 17.84 12.91 9.43
CA ALA A 166 18.80 13.22 10.48
C ALA A 166 19.75 14.38 10.11
N ALA A 167 20.08 14.51 8.83
CA ALA A 167 20.98 15.56 8.34
C ALA A 167 20.33 16.94 8.18
N LEU A 168 19.01 17.04 8.24
CA LEU A 168 18.31 18.31 8.08
C LEU A 168 18.52 19.23 9.32
N PRO A 169 18.48 20.56 9.20
CA PRO A 169 18.47 21.48 10.34
C PRO A 169 17.17 21.34 11.14
N PRO A 170 17.15 21.66 12.45
CA PRO A 170 15.91 21.70 13.22
C PRO A 170 14.85 22.57 12.56
N LYS A 171 13.60 22.09 12.54
CA LYS A 171 12.48 22.85 12.00
C LYS A 171 11.76 23.61 13.11
N ILE A 172 11.44 24.87 12.85
CA ILE A 172 10.67 25.72 13.76
C ILE A 172 9.35 26.08 13.07
N ILE A 173 8.24 25.74 13.71
CA ILE A 173 6.88 26.09 13.25
C ILE A 173 6.18 26.84 14.39
N ASN A 174 5.71 28.06 14.11
CA ASN A 174 5.05 28.92 15.11
C ASN A 174 5.87 29.11 16.40
N GLY A 175 7.19 29.26 16.27
CA GLY A 175 8.11 29.46 17.40
C GLY A 175 8.45 28.18 18.19
N GLN A 176 7.93 27.02 17.81
CA GLN A 176 8.23 25.75 18.45
C GLN A 176 9.16 24.90 17.58
N THR A 177 10.22 24.38 18.20
CA THR A 177 11.10 23.41 17.56
C THR A 177 10.38 22.07 17.45
N ILE A 178 10.28 21.53 16.25
CA ILE A 178 9.67 20.22 16.00
C ILE A 178 10.72 19.15 16.23
N PRO A 179 10.50 18.21 17.18
CA PRO A 179 11.43 17.13 17.45
C PRO A 179 11.51 16.19 16.24
N ARG A 180 12.70 15.60 16.04
CA ARG A 180 12.87 14.55 15.07
C ARG A 180 12.78 13.22 15.76
N THR A 181 11.94 12.34 15.18
CA THR A 181 11.68 11.03 15.80
C THR A 181 11.67 9.92 14.76
N LEU A 182 12.28 8.79 15.13
CA LEU A 182 12.17 7.52 14.43
C LEU A 182 11.12 6.68 15.13
N VAL A 183 10.10 6.25 14.42
CA VAL A 183 9.09 5.32 14.90
C VAL A 183 9.36 3.96 14.26
N LEU A 184 9.88 3.01 15.02
CA LEU A 184 10.45 1.76 14.52
C LEU A 184 9.69 0.55 15.06
N ASN A 185 9.42 -0.42 14.17
CA ASN A 185 8.81 -1.70 14.53
C ASN A 185 9.85 -2.60 15.25
N SER A 186 9.70 -2.80 16.55
CA SER A 186 10.63 -3.59 17.36
C SER A 186 10.65 -5.08 17.02
N ASP A 187 9.59 -5.59 16.40
CA ASP A 187 9.47 -7.01 16.07
C ASP A 187 10.10 -7.35 14.69
N ASP A 188 10.53 -6.34 13.92
CA ASP A 188 11.26 -6.56 12.68
C ASP A 188 12.77 -6.72 12.94
N GLN A 189 13.34 -7.82 12.45
CA GLN A 189 14.75 -8.16 12.69
C GLN A 189 15.73 -7.10 12.15
N TYR A 190 15.33 -6.31 11.17
CA TYR A 190 16.16 -5.26 10.55
C TYR A 190 15.92 -3.87 11.15
N ALA A 191 15.02 -3.72 12.11
CA ALA A 191 14.64 -2.40 12.62
C ALA A 191 15.84 -1.61 13.17
N LYS A 192 16.83 -2.30 13.76
CA LYS A 192 18.05 -1.68 14.30
C LYS A 192 18.94 -1.06 13.21
N ASP A 193 18.87 -1.57 11.96
CA ASP A 193 19.64 -1.03 10.83
C ASP A 193 19.15 0.37 10.42
N PHE A 194 17.94 0.75 10.83
CA PHE A 194 17.32 2.05 10.53
C PHE A 194 17.63 3.12 11.56
N ILE A 195 18.34 2.79 12.64
CA ILE A 195 18.78 3.78 13.65
C ILE A 195 19.84 4.68 13.04
N VAL A 196 19.61 5.99 13.15
CA VAL A 196 20.56 7.03 12.77
C VAL A 196 20.79 7.98 13.94
N PRO A 197 21.98 8.58 14.09
CA PRO A 197 22.27 9.50 15.17
C PRO A 197 21.40 10.77 15.10
N GLY A 198 20.99 11.28 16.26
CA GLY A 198 20.33 12.57 16.41
C GLY A 198 18.84 12.50 16.75
N PRO A 199 17.98 11.83 15.96
CA PRO A 199 16.56 11.71 16.27
C PRO A 199 16.30 10.86 17.53
N GLU A 200 15.22 11.18 18.23
CA GLU A 200 14.65 10.31 19.27
C GLU A 200 14.07 9.04 18.64
N ILE A 201 14.02 7.94 19.41
CA ILE A 201 13.48 6.67 18.92
C ILE A 201 12.27 6.30 19.78
N VAL A 202 11.18 5.96 19.10
CA VAL A 202 9.98 5.37 19.71
C VAL A 202 9.76 4.00 19.08
N TRP A 203 9.82 2.96 19.89
CA TRP A 203 9.58 1.59 19.48
C TRP A 203 8.11 1.23 19.60
N TYR A 204 7.59 0.53 18.59
CA TYR A 204 6.26 -0.07 18.66
C TYR A 204 6.31 -1.54 18.23
N GLY A 205 5.44 -2.38 18.78
CA GLY A 205 5.41 -3.80 18.46
C GLY A 205 4.50 -4.62 19.37
N LEU A 206 4.59 -5.95 19.25
CA LEU A 206 3.88 -6.90 20.11
C LEU A 206 4.81 -7.45 21.19
N GLY A 207 6.12 -7.37 20.95
CA GLY A 207 7.17 -7.76 21.90
C GLY A 207 7.55 -6.64 22.88
N GLN A 208 8.83 -6.43 23.07
CA GLN A 208 9.35 -5.34 23.90
C GLN A 208 9.37 -4.03 23.11
N ALA A 209 8.55 -3.06 23.50
CA ALA A 209 8.38 -1.77 22.82
C ALA A 209 7.87 -0.69 23.77
N ASP A 210 8.02 0.61 23.39
CA ASP A 210 7.47 1.76 24.11
C ASP A 210 5.95 1.86 23.97
N LEU A 211 5.44 1.39 22.83
CA LEU A 211 4.01 1.14 22.59
C LEU A 211 3.82 -0.32 22.20
N LYS A 212 3.25 -1.09 23.10
CA LYS A 212 2.99 -2.52 22.93
C LYS A 212 1.49 -2.78 22.83
N ALA A 213 1.08 -3.63 21.88
CA ALA A 213 -0.28 -4.14 21.86
C ALA A 213 -0.39 -5.39 22.74
N GLU A 214 -1.45 -5.43 23.54
CA GLU A 214 -1.80 -6.55 24.42
C GLU A 214 -3.26 -6.97 24.21
N ASN A 215 -3.62 -8.18 24.63
CA ASN A 215 -4.99 -8.70 24.55
C ASN A 215 -5.58 -8.63 23.12
N ILE A 216 -4.80 -9.07 22.12
CA ILE A 216 -5.18 -8.99 20.72
C ILE A 216 -6.27 -10.02 20.42
N GLY A 217 -7.43 -9.53 19.97
CA GLY A 217 -8.54 -10.32 19.42
C GLY A 217 -8.74 -10.02 17.95
N GLU A 218 -8.88 -11.08 17.14
CA GLU A 218 -9.14 -10.99 15.70
C GLU A 218 -10.52 -11.58 15.39
N SER A 219 -11.27 -10.92 14.53
CA SER A 219 -12.59 -11.38 14.08
C SER A 219 -12.87 -10.98 12.63
N ALA A 220 -13.96 -11.48 12.09
CA ALA A 220 -14.46 -11.07 10.77
C ALA A 220 -14.87 -9.58 10.70
N ASP A 221 -15.04 -8.91 11.85
CA ASP A 221 -15.44 -7.49 11.92
C ASP A 221 -14.26 -6.55 12.15
N GLY A 222 -13.06 -7.09 12.37
CA GLY A 222 -11.85 -6.32 12.57
C GLY A 222 -10.95 -6.86 13.68
N VAL A 223 -10.08 -6.01 14.22
CA VAL A 223 -9.17 -6.34 15.32
C VAL A 223 -9.39 -5.44 16.52
N ALA A 224 -9.24 -6.00 17.73
CA ALA A 224 -9.29 -5.28 19.00
C ALA A 224 -8.03 -5.59 19.79
N PHE A 225 -7.47 -4.60 20.51
CA PHE A 225 -6.31 -4.76 21.38
C PHE A 225 -6.21 -3.61 22.37
N ASN A 226 -5.34 -3.72 23.36
CA ASN A 226 -5.03 -2.66 24.29
C ASN A 226 -3.63 -2.09 24.03
N VAL A 227 -3.46 -0.78 24.22
CA VAL A 227 -2.16 -0.09 24.27
C VAL A 227 -2.12 0.70 25.55
N ALA A 228 -1.28 0.30 26.51
CA ALA A 228 -1.34 0.77 27.89
C ALA A 228 -2.76 0.60 28.44
N ASP A 229 -3.41 1.68 28.88
CA ASP A 229 -4.78 1.72 29.39
C ASP A 229 -5.84 2.03 28.32
N VAL A 230 -5.45 2.17 27.05
CA VAL A 230 -6.35 2.53 25.94
C VAL A 230 -6.80 1.30 25.18
N ALA A 231 -8.12 1.05 25.14
CA ALA A 231 -8.72 0.05 24.25
C ALA A 231 -8.81 0.59 22.82
N VAL A 232 -8.30 -0.19 21.88
CA VAL A 232 -8.31 0.11 20.43
C VAL A 232 -9.19 -0.90 19.72
N GLN A 233 -10.15 -0.41 18.96
CA GLN A 233 -11.02 -1.22 18.12
C GLN A 233 -10.92 -0.73 16.68
N LEU A 234 -10.53 -1.61 15.75
CA LEU A 234 -10.45 -1.30 14.33
C LEU A 234 -11.43 -2.17 13.56
N LYS A 235 -12.10 -1.59 12.58
CA LYS A 235 -12.93 -2.33 11.62
C LYS A 235 -12.10 -2.93 10.47
N LEU A 236 -10.80 -2.69 10.47
CA LEU A 236 -9.85 -3.30 9.54
C LEU A 236 -9.45 -4.67 10.06
N MET A 237 -9.56 -5.68 9.22
CA MET A 237 -9.25 -7.08 9.55
C MET A 237 -7.76 -7.36 9.42
N GLY A 238 -7.31 -8.43 10.09
CA GLY A 238 -5.97 -8.94 10.01
C GLY A 238 -5.00 -8.31 11.01
N ARG A 239 -4.14 -9.17 11.56
CA ARG A 239 -3.16 -8.82 12.59
C ARG A 239 -2.16 -7.74 12.15
N VAL A 240 -1.93 -7.62 10.82
CA VAL A 240 -1.10 -6.55 10.25
C VAL A 240 -1.64 -5.15 10.62
N ASN A 241 -2.94 -5.00 10.79
CA ASN A 241 -3.55 -3.72 11.16
C ASN A 241 -3.35 -3.35 12.63
N VAL A 242 -3.00 -4.29 13.49
CA VAL A 242 -2.50 -3.99 14.85
C VAL A 242 -1.19 -3.21 14.74
N TYR A 243 -0.23 -3.69 13.95
CA TYR A 243 1.04 -2.98 13.71
C TYR A 243 0.84 -1.62 13.05
N ASN A 244 -0.04 -1.53 12.04
CA ASN A 244 -0.32 -0.28 11.35
C ASN A 244 -0.92 0.77 12.31
N ALA A 245 -1.82 0.35 13.21
CA ALA A 245 -2.40 1.21 14.23
C ALA A 245 -1.41 1.59 15.32
N LEU A 246 -0.58 0.64 15.80
CA LEU A 246 0.49 0.92 16.77
C LEU A 246 1.46 1.98 16.24
N ALA A 247 1.90 1.87 14.99
CA ALA A 247 2.74 2.87 14.34
C ALA A 247 2.05 4.25 14.33
N SER A 248 0.74 4.26 14.06
CA SER A 248 -0.05 5.50 14.04
C SER A 248 -0.17 6.13 15.43
N LEU A 249 -0.45 5.32 16.43
CA LEU A 249 -0.52 5.77 17.82
C LEU A 249 0.86 6.21 18.36
N ALA A 250 1.96 5.57 17.93
CA ALA A 250 3.31 5.99 18.24
C ALA A 250 3.61 7.40 17.70
N VAL A 251 3.21 7.70 16.46
CA VAL A 251 3.30 9.05 15.90
C VAL A 251 2.47 10.04 16.71
N CYS A 252 1.23 9.67 17.08
CA CYS A 252 0.37 10.52 17.93
C CYS A 252 1.03 10.82 19.27
N LYS A 253 1.56 9.80 19.95
CA LYS A 253 2.29 9.95 21.23
C LYS A 253 3.47 10.92 21.10
N THR A 254 4.27 10.78 20.04
CA THR A 254 5.40 11.67 19.75
C THR A 254 4.98 13.13 19.64
N LEU A 255 3.80 13.38 19.09
CA LEU A 255 3.25 14.73 18.87
C LEU A 255 2.37 15.23 20.02
N GLY A 256 2.29 14.48 21.13
CA GLY A 256 1.50 14.84 22.32
C GLY A 256 -0.01 14.74 22.12
N ILE A 257 -0.46 14.01 21.10
CA ILE A 257 -1.89 13.80 20.82
C ILE A 257 -2.41 12.68 21.74
N ASP A 258 -3.57 12.92 22.34
CA ASP A 258 -4.23 11.95 23.23
C ASP A 258 -4.51 10.61 22.53
N LEU A 259 -3.98 9.52 23.08
CA LEU A 259 -4.08 8.19 22.48
C LEU A 259 -5.52 7.66 22.42
N LYS A 260 -6.35 8.01 23.40
CA LYS A 260 -7.77 7.59 23.43
C LYS A 260 -8.54 8.24 22.30
N SER A 261 -8.36 9.53 22.08
CA SER A 261 -8.97 10.28 20.97
C SER A 261 -8.47 9.77 19.62
N ALA A 262 -7.15 9.49 19.50
CA ALA A 262 -6.57 8.90 18.31
C ALA A 262 -7.14 7.51 18.02
N ALA A 263 -7.25 6.63 19.02
CA ALA A 263 -7.86 5.30 18.88
C ALA A 263 -9.33 5.37 18.44
N GLN A 264 -10.11 6.30 19.00
CA GLN A 264 -11.48 6.53 18.57
C GLN A 264 -11.58 6.94 17.09
N LYS A 265 -10.68 7.79 16.60
CA LYS A 265 -10.60 8.15 15.17
C LYS A 265 -10.27 6.96 14.29
N LEU A 266 -9.32 6.12 14.70
CA LEU A 266 -8.97 4.90 13.99
C LEU A 266 -10.15 3.92 13.90
N GLY A 267 -10.94 3.78 14.96
CA GLY A 267 -12.14 2.93 15.00
C GLY A 267 -13.28 3.38 14.07
N GLN A 268 -13.25 4.61 13.57
CA GLN A 268 -14.22 5.13 12.60
C GLN A 268 -13.93 4.69 11.16
N ILE A 269 -12.71 4.23 10.87
CA ILE A 269 -12.28 3.81 9.53
C ILE A 269 -12.91 2.46 9.22
N LYS A 270 -13.81 2.44 8.23
CA LYS A 270 -14.57 1.23 7.86
C LYS A 270 -13.77 0.27 7.01
N ASN A 271 -13.03 0.80 6.04
CA ASN A 271 -12.22 0.03 5.10
C ASN A 271 -11.05 0.88 4.60
N MET A 272 -10.11 0.21 3.93
CA MET A 272 -9.00 0.83 3.23
C MET A 272 -9.09 0.42 1.76
N PRO A 273 -9.26 1.35 0.81
CA PRO A 273 -9.46 0.99 -0.59
C PRO A 273 -8.37 0.06 -1.13
N GLY A 274 -8.80 -1.11 -1.63
CA GLY A 274 -7.94 -2.14 -2.19
C GLY A 274 -6.92 -2.74 -1.22
N ARG A 275 -7.21 -2.73 0.08
CA ARG A 275 -6.41 -3.38 1.12
C ARG A 275 -7.35 -4.14 2.04
N PHE A 276 -7.50 -5.43 1.79
CA PHE A 276 -8.47 -6.29 2.45
C PHE A 276 -9.89 -5.68 2.44
N GLU A 277 -10.24 -5.03 1.33
CA GLU A 277 -11.49 -4.28 1.20
C GLU A 277 -12.65 -5.22 0.93
N LYS A 278 -13.62 -5.24 1.83
CA LYS A 278 -14.89 -5.97 1.63
C LYS A 278 -15.76 -5.25 0.63
N ILE A 279 -16.31 -5.99 -0.34
CA ILE A 279 -17.28 -5.48 -1.30
C ILE A 279 -18.64 -6.09 -1.01
N GLU A 280 -19.59 -5.23 -0.64
CA GLU A 280 -20.96 -5.61 -0.32
C GLU A 280 -21.92 -4.98 -1.33
N ALA A 281 -22.73 -5.81 -1.99
CA ALA A 281 -23.75 -5.38 -2.94
C ALA A 281 -24.99 -6.28 -2.90
N GLY A 282 -25.28 -6.91 -1.72
CA GLY A 282 -26.46 -7.74 -1.46
C GLY A 282 -26.29 -9.22 -1.71
N GLN A 283 -25.07 -9.71 -2.00
CA GLN A 283 -24.75 -11.12 -2.22
C GLN A 283 -24.64 -11.93 -0.90
N PRO A 284 -24.94 -13.25 -0.91
CA PRO A 284 -24.81 -14.14 0.25
C PRO A 284 -23.40 -14.74 0.42
N TRP A 285 -22.46 -14.45 -0.46
CA TRP A 285 -21.04 -14.80 -0.36
C TRP A 285 -20.19 -13.59 -0.02
N LYS A 286 -18.96 -13.79 0.43
CA LYS A 286 -18.03 -12.73 0.75
C LYS A 286 -17.22 -12.34 -0.50
N VAL A 287 -16.87 -11.06 -0.64
CA VAL A 287 -15.97 -10.58 -1.69
C VAL A 287 -14.93 -9.66 -1.07
N ILE A 288 -13.66 -9.94 -1.36
CA ILE A 288 -12.52 -9.15 -0.87
C ILE A 288 -11.66 -8.73 -2.06
N VAL A 289 -11.30 -7.44 -2.07
CA VAL A 289 -10.34 -6.86 -3.01
C VAL A 289 -9.08 -6.48 -2.25
N ASP A 290 -7.93 -7.01 -2.68
CA ASP A 290 -6.62 -6.68 -2.10
C ASP A 290 -5.58 -6.41 -3.19
N TYR A 291 -4.54 -5.68 -2.84
CA TYR A 291 -3.44 -5.42 -3.76
C TYR A 291 -2.52 -6.65 -3.93
N ALA A 292 -1.99 -7.19 -2.84
CA ALA A 292 -1.14 -8.39 -2.72
C ALA A 292 -0.47 -8.90 -4.03
N PRO A 293 0.42 -8.12 -4.67
CA PRO A 293 0.95 -8.46 -5.99
C PRO A 293 2.14 -9.43 -5.92
N GLU A 294 2.71 -9.65 -4.74
CA GLU A 294 3.91 -10.45 -4.52
C GLU A 294 3.61 -11.72 -3.74
N PRO A 295 4.37 -12.82 -3.96
CA PRO A 295 4.13 -14.10 -3.30
C PRO A 295 4.04 -14.01 -1.77
N GLU A 296 4.93 -13.25 -1.14
CA GLU A 296 4.94 -13.13 0.32
C GLU A 296 3.73 -12.36 0.85
N SER A 297 3.28 -11.31 0.14
CA SER A 297 2.06 -10.60 0.49
C SER A 297 0.81 -11.46 0.28
N LEU A 298 0.78 -12.28 -0.78
CA LEU A 298 -0.32 -13.21 -1.05
C LEU A 298 -0.39 -14.31 0.01
N LYS A 299 0.75 -14.85 0.44
CA LYS A 299 0.82 -15.85 1.51
C LYS A 299 0.25 -15.31 2.82
N ARG A 300 0.66 -14.10 3.22
CA ARG A 300 0.11 -13.42 4.42
C ARG A 300 -1.38 -13.16 4.29
N LEU A 301 -1.85 -12.75 3.12
CA LEU A 301 -3.27 -12.55 2.86
C LEU A 301 -4.06 -13.83 3.11
N TYR A 302 -3.59 -14.97 2.63
CA TYR A 302 -4.25 -16.25 2.89
C TYR A 302 -4.27 -16.62 4.38
N GLU A 303 -3.21 -16.32 5.14
CA GLU A 303 -3.22 -16.53 6.60
C GLU A 303 -4.29 -15.67 7.28
N GLU A 304 -4.43 -14.41 6.87
CA GLU A 304 -5.46 -13.50 7.40
C GLU A 304 -6.88 -13.95 7.02
N LEU A 305 -7.06 -14.53 5.82
CA LEU A 305 -8.36 -15.02 5.37
C LEU A 305 -8.90 -16.21 6.19
N LYS A 306 -8.05 -16.96 6.90
CA LYS A 306 -8.47 -18.08 7.76
C LYS A 306 -9.47 -17.66 8.84
N VAL A 307 -9.33 -16.43 9.36
CA VAL A 307 -10.23 -15.87 10.38
C VAL A 307 -11.66 -15.66 9.84
N ILE A 308 -11.82 -15.52 8.51
CA ILE A 308 -13.13 -15.31 7.87
C ILE A 308 -14.02 -16.56 7.93
N GLY A 309 -13.42 -17.75 7.96
CA GLY A 309 -14.15 -19.00 8.00
C GLY A 309 -15.01 -19.23 6.74
N ALA A 310 -14.46 -18.95 5.56
CA ALA A 310 -15.13 -19.22 4.29
C ALA A 310 -15.15 -20.73 3.98
N GLU A 311 -16.24 -21.23 3.38
CA GLU A 311 -16.33 -22.63 2.97
C GLU A 311 -15.36 -22.96 1.83
N LYS A 312 -15.32 -22.09 0.82
CA LYS A 312 -14.38 -22.17 -0.31
C LYS A 312 -13.86 -20.79 -0.66
N ILE A 313 -12.65 -20.74 -1.20
CA ILE A 313 -12.09 -19.54 -1.80
C ILE A 313 -12.07 -19.69 -3.32
N ILE A 314 -12.62 -18.71 -4.02
CA ILE A 314 -12.50 -18.53 -5.47
C ILE A 314 -11.56 -17.36 -5.68
N HIS A 315 -10.37 -17.60 -6.24
CA HIS A 315 -9.35 -16.57 -6.36
C HIS A 315 -9.17 -16.09 -7.80
N VAL A 316 -9.36 -14.80 -8.04
CA VAL A 316 -9.05 -14.11 -9.29
C VAL A 316 -7.73 -13.39 -9.14
N LEU A 317 -6.72 -13.77 -9.91
CA LEU A 317 -5.39 -13.19 -9.85
C LEU A 317 -4.79 -13.01 -11.24
N GLY A 318 -3.80 -12.16 -11.31
CA GLY A 318 -2.97 -11.95 -12.49
C GLY A 318 -1.51 -11.74 -12.09
N SER A 319 -0.72 -11.23 -13.02
CA SER A 319 0.60 -10.70 -12.76
C SER A 319 0.94 -9.59 -13.74
N CYS A 320 1.84 -8.67 -13.35
CA CYS A 320 2.29 -7.61 -14.21
C CYS A 320 3.37 -8.09 -15.20
N GLY A 321 3.39 -7.42 -16.38
CA GLY A 321 4.50 -7.41 -17.33
C GLY A 321 5.42 -6.21 -17.11
N GLY A 322 5.97 -5.69 -18.22
CA GLY A 322 6.75 -4.46 -18.23
C GLY A 322 8.06 -4.53 -17.45
N GLY A 323 8.78 -5.65 -17.53
CA GLY A 323 10.07 -5.86 -16.86
C GLY A 323 9.95 -6.15 -15.36
N ARG A 324 8.78 -6.56 -14.89
CA ARG A 324 8.62 -7.13 -13.54
C ARG A 324 9.16 -8.55 -13.48
N ASP A 325 9.57 -8.98 -12.30
CA ASP A 325 10.09 -10.33 -12.07
C ASP A 325 9.11 -11.40 -12.57
N ALA A 326 9.49 -12.11 -13.64
CA ALA A 326 8.68 -13.17 -14.23
C ALA A 326 8.71 -14.46 -13.36
N ALA A 327 9.76 -14.67 -12.57
CA ALA A 327 9.89 -15.87 -11.73
C ALA A 327 8.80 -15.97 -10.65
N ARG A 328 8.21 -14.83 -10.24
CA ARG A 328 7.08 -14.82 -9.30
C ARG A 328 5.77 -15.41 -9.87
N ARG A 329 5.59 -15.38 -11.22
CA ARG A 329 4.33 -15.76 -11.88
C ARG A 329 3.88 -17.18 -11.54
N PRO A 330 4.71 -18.23 -11.74
CA PRO A 330 4.32 -19.59 -11.34
C PRO A 330 4.20 -19.75 -9.82
N VAL A 331 4.95 -18.98 -9.02
CA VAL A 331 4.83 -19.03 -7.56
C VAL A 331 3.46 -18.53 -7.09
N LEU A 332 2.96 -17.42 -7.68
CA LEU A 332 1.62 -16.90 -7.40
C LEU A 332 0.54 -17.91 -7.76
N GLY A 333 0.64 -18.54 -8.94
CA GLY A 333 -0.29 -19.58 -9.39
C GLY A 333 -0.33 -20.79 -8.46
N LYS A 334 0.85 -21.26 -8.01
CA LYS A 334 0.96 -22.37 -7.08
C LYS A 334 0.35 -22.05 -5.71
N LEU A 335 0.66 -20.88 -5.16
CA LEU A 335 0.05 -20.41 -3.91
C LEU A 335 -1.47 -20.33 -4.00
N ALA A 336 -2.00 -19.84 -5.12
CA ALA A 336 -3.44 -19.79 -5.36
C ALA A 336 -4.04 -21.20 -5.40
N ALA A 337 -3.39 -22.15 -6.07
CA ALA A 337 -3.85 -23.52 -6.16
C ALA A 337 -3.90 -24.25 -4.82
N GLU A 338 -2.92 -23.99 -3.95
CA GLU A 338 -2.82 -24.59 -2.62
C GLU A 338 -3.88 -24.08 -1.63
N ASN A 339 -4.41 -22.86 -1.85
CA ASN A 339 -5.27 -22.18 -0.88
C ASN A 339 -6.70 -21.92 -1.37
N ALA A 340 -6.96 -21.97 -2.69
CA ALA A 340 -8.28 -21.72 -3.25
C ALA A 340 -8.89 -22.96 -3.89
N ALA A 341 -10.21 -23.13 -3.79
CA ALA A 341 -10.93 -24.20 -4.47
C ALA A 341 -10.94 -23.99 -5.99
N PHE A 342 -11.16 -22.75 -6.43
CA PHE A 342 -11.13 -22.34 -7.83
C PHE A 342 -10.13 -21.23 -8.04
N VAL A 343 -9.39 -21.28 -9.14
CA VAL A 343 -8.41 -20.27 -9.55
C VAL A 343 -8.81 -19.72 -10.92
N VAL A 344 -8.97 -18.40 -11.03
CA VAL A 344 -9.24 -17.70 -12.27
C VAL A 344 -8.06 -16.80 -12.58
N VAL A 345 -7.25 -17.18 -13.56
CA VAL A 345 -6.08 -16.40 -13.98
C VAL A 345 -6.47 -15.43 -15.07
N THR A 346 -6.11 -14.16 -14.88
CA THR A 346 -6.54 -13.09 -15.79
C THR A 346 -5.48 -12.03 -15.99
N ASN A 347 -5.76 -11.07 -16.87
CA ASN A 347 -4.93 -9.91 -17.13
C ASN A 347 -4.87 -8.98 -15.90
N GLU A 348 -3.72 -8.30 -15.75
CA GLU A 348 -3.48 -7.27 -14.72
C GLU A 348 -2.93 -6.01 -15.37
N ASP A 349 -1.61 -5.88 -15.49
CA ASP A 349 -0.90 -4.79 -16.16
C ASP A 349 0.15 -5.40 -17.11
N PRO A 350 -0.21 -5.81 -18.34
CA PRO A 350 0.72 -6.48 -19.25
C PRO A 350 1.81 -5.53 -19.77
N TYR A 351 1.55 -4.22 -19.81
CA TYR A 351 2.39 -3.25 -20.51
C TYR A 351 2.58 -3.68 -21.99
N ASP A 352 3.80 -3.83 -22.45
CA ASP A 352 4.13 -4.24 -23.81
C ASP A 352 4.35 -5.76 -23.96
N ASP A 353 4.25 -6.53 -22.85
CA ASP A 353 4.33 -7.99 -22.86
C ASP A 353 3.01 -8.61 -23.37
N ASP A 354 3.07 -9.83 -23.92
CA ASP A 354 1.86 -10.59 -24.28
C ASP A 354 1.09 -11.00 -23.03
N PRO A 355 -0.15 -10.52 -22.84
CA PRO A 355 -0.95 -10.83 -21.66
C PRO A 355 -1.30 -12.33 -21.54
N MET A 356 -1.44 -13.07 -22.65
CA MET A 356 -1.70 -14.50 -22.60
C MET A 356 -0.47 -15.29 -22.16
N GLU A 357 0.73 -14.87 -22.53
CA GLU A 357 1.95 -15.48 -22.05
C GLU A 357 2.06 -15.32 -20.52
N ILE A 358 1.76 -14.13 -19.97
CA ILE A 358 1.73 -13.90 -18.53
C ILE A 358 0.70 -14.80 -17.83
N ILE A 359 -0.51 -14.88 -18.37
CA ILE A 359 -1.59 -15.73 -17.86
C ILE A 359 -1.15 -17.20 -17.84
N ASN A 360 -0.53 -17.69 -18.92
CA ASN A 360 -0.06 -19.06 -19.03
C ASN A 360 1.05 -19.38 -18.02
N GLN A 361 1.97 -18.45 -17.75
CA GLN A 361 3.02 -18.64 -16.74
C GLN A 361 2.46 -18.71 -15.31
N VAL A 362 1.43 -17.94 -14.98
CA VAL A 362 0.72 -18.06 -13.68
C VAL A 362 -0.06 -19.37 -13.63
N ALA A 363 -0.76 -19.74 -14.71
CA ALA A 363 -1.55 -20.96 -14.79
C ALA A 363 -0.69 -22.24 -14.68
N GLU A 364 0.54 -22.22 -15.20
CA GLU A 364 1.50 -23.32 -15.04
C GLU A 364 1.77 -23.59 -13.57
N GLY A 365 1.99 -22.56 -12.75
CA GLY A 365 2.12 -22.73 -11.31
C GLY A 365 0.85 -23.31 -10.67
N ALA A 366 -0.33 -22.89 -11.12
CA ALA A 366 -1.59 -23.43 -10.62
C ALA A 366 -1.78 -24.91 -11.00
N LYS A 367 -1.37 -25.33 -12.20
CA LYS A 367 -1.35 -26.72 -12.64
C LYS A 367 -0.38 -27.57 -11.80
N GLN A 368 0.81 -27.04 -11.48
CA GLN A 368 1.76 -27.69 -10.57
C GLN A 368 1.19 -27.85 -9.15
N GLY A 369 0.32 -26.94 -8.71
CA GLY A 369 -0.44 -27.04 -7.46
C GLY A 369 -1.69 -27.93 -7.53
N GLY A 370 -1.88 -28.68 -8.64
CA GLY A 370 -2.94 -29.67 -8.81
C GLY A 370 -4.24 -29.14 -9.42
N LYS A 371 -4.31 -27.91 -9.90
CA LYS A 371 -5.49 -27.38 -10.61
C LYS A 371 -5.57 -27.91 -12.04
N ARG A 372 -6.80 -28.10 -12.53
CA ARG A 372 -7.10 -28.58 -13.88
C ARG A 372 -7.90 -27.54 -14.66
N GLU A 373 -7.40 -27.23 -15.85
CA GLU A 373 -8.05 -26.27 -16.74
C GLU A 373 -9.44 -26.79 -17.18
N GLY A 374 -10.44 -25.90 -17.13
CA GLY A 374 -11.84 -26.23 -17.43
C GLY A 374 -12.62 -26.80 -16.24
N GLU A 375 -11.96 -27.32 -15.19
CA GLU A 375 -12.61 -27.86 -14.00
C GLU A 375 -12.56 -26.84 -12.83
N ASN A 376 -11.35 -26.50 -12.37
CA ASN A 376 -11.11 -25.63 -11.23
C ASN A 376 -9.99 -24.59 -11.49
N LEU A 377 -9.52 -24.49 -12.74
CA LEU A 377 -8.63 -23.48 -13.25
C LEU A 377 -9.23 -22.89 -14.53
N PHE A 378 -9.37 -21.57 -14.57
CA PHE A 378 -9.92 -20.84 -15.71
C PHE A 378 -8.94 -19.74 -16.13
N LEU A 379 -8.64 -19.69 -17.44
CA LEU A 379 -7.75 -18.69 -18.05
C LEU A 379 -8.63 -17.74 -18.87
N ILE A 380 -8.81 -16.52 -18.38
CA ILE A 380 -9.72 -15.55 -18.98
C ILE A 380 -9.00 -14.22 -19.16
N LEU A 381 -8.76 -13.82 -20.41
CA LEU A 381 -8.01 -12.59 -20.71
C LEU A 381 -8.72 -11.33 -20.21
N ASP A 382 -10.02 -11.22 -20.46
CA ASP A 382 -10.81 -10.08 -19.99
C ASP A 382 -11.05 -10.17 -18.48
N ARG A 383 -10.50 -9.21 -17.73
CA ARG A 383 -10.58 -9.22 -16.27
C ARG A 383 -12.01 -9.04 -15.74
N ALA A 384 -12.89 -8.33 -16.47
CA ALA A 384 -14.29 -8.22 -16.06
C ALA A 384 -15.02 -9.57 -16.20
N GLN A 385 -14.76 -10.29 -17.29
CA GLN A 385 -15.30 -11.64 -17.48
C GLN A 385 -14.72 -12.64 -16.47
N ALA A 386 -13.44 -12.50 -16.09
CA ALA A 386 -12.80 -13.32 -15.06
C ALA A 386 -13.46 -13.10 -13.69
N ILE A 387 -13.71 -11.85 -13.31
CA ILE A 387 -14.42 -11.49 -12.09
C ILE A 387 -15.85 -12.03 -12.13
N GLN A 388 -16.56 -11.88 -13.26
CA GLN A 388 -17.91 -12.42 -13.43
C GLN A 388 -17.92 -13.94 -13.28
N LYS A 389 -16.96 -14.66 -13.88
CA LYS A 389 -16.82 -16.11 -13.73
C LYS A 389 -16.65 -16.52 -12.27
N ALA A 390 -15.86 -15.77 -11.51
CA ALA A 390 -15.66 -16.05 -10.09
C ALA A 390 -16.95 -15.84 -9.27
N MET A 391 -17.74 -14.80 -9.57
CA MET A 391 -19.04 -14.59 -8.92
C MET A 391 -20.06 -15.69 -9.27
N ASP A 392 -20.04 -16.18 -10.52
CA ASP A 392 -20.92 -17.27 -10.97
C ASP A 392 -20.57 -18.63 -10.33
N LEU A 393 -19.33 -18.82 -9.87
CA LEU A 393 -18.88 -20.02 -9.15
C LEU A 393 -19.19 -19.98 -7.66
N ALA A 394 -19.47 -18.79 -7.12
CA ALA A 394 -19.63 -18.59 -5.68
C ALA A 394 -21.03 -19.04 -5.20
N ALA A 395 -21.05 -19.74 -4.08
CA ALA A 395 -22.24 -20.12 -3.32
C ALA A 395 -22.30 -19.36 -1.98
N PRO A 396 -23.46 -19.35 -1.30
CA PRO A 396 -23.53 -18.81 0.06
C PRO A 396 -22.47 -19.44 0.99
N GLY A 397 -21.77 -18.61 1.76
CA GLY A 397 -20.66 -19.03 2.62
C GLY A 397 -19.27 -18.99 1.98
N ASP A 398 -19.17 -18.92 0.65
CA ASP A 398 -17.89 -18.81 -0.08
C ASP A 398 -17.28 -17.41 0.02
N LEU A 399 -16.01 -17.34 -0.40
CA LEU A 399 -15.24 -16.10 -0.54
C LEU A 399 -14.69 -15.95 -1.97
N VAL A 400 -15.03 -14.88 -2.65
CA VAL A 400 -14.35 -14.45 -3.87
C VAL A 400 -13.24 -13.46 -3.49
N LEU A 401 -12.00 -13.81 -3.84
CA LEU A 401 -10.81 -13.01 -3.60
C LEU A 401 -10.31 -12.43 -4.92
N LEU A 402 -10.14 -11.11 -4.99
CA LEU A 402 -9.58 -10.41 -6.14
C LEU A 402 -8.24 -9.80 -5.74
N THR A 403 -7.13 -10.16 -6.42
CA THR A 403 -5.81 -9.60 -6.10
C THR A 403 -5.11 -8.99 -7.32
N GLY A 404 -4.05 -8.22 -7.04
CA GLY A 404 -3.17 -7.61 -8.02
C GLY A 404 -3.45 -6.13 -8.27
N LYS A 405 -4.70 -5.72 -8.43
CA LYS A 405 -5.07 -4.33 -8.73
C LYS A 405 -5.42 -3.51 -7.48
N GLY A 406 -6.07 -4.11 -6.50
CA GLY A 406 -6.49 -3.38 -5.29
C GLY A 406 -7.28 -2.12 -5.62
N SER A 407 -6.77 -0.95 -5.20
CA SER A 407 -7.40 0.37 -5.43
C SER A 407 -6.98 1.04 -6.75
N GLU A 408 -6.19 0.40 -7.60
CA GLU A 408 -5.71 1.01 -8.83
C GLU A 408 -6.84 1.26 -9.82
N GLN A 409 -6.93 2.51 -10.32
CA GLN A 409 -8.00 2.94 -11.22
C GLN A 409 -7.62 2.87 -12.70
N ARG A 410 -6.53 2.21 -13.03
CA ARG A 410 -6.05 2.08 -14.40
C ARG A 410 -5.34 0.75 -14.61
N MET A 411 -5.46 0.20 -15.82
CA MET A 411 -4.68 -0.92 -16.31
C MET A 411 -3.68 -0.41 -17.35
N CYS A 412 -2.40 -0.77 -17.22
CA CYS A 412 -1.35 -0.41 -18.18
C CYS A 412 -1.29 -1.45 -19.29
N VAL A 413 -1.50 -1.00 -20.51
CA VAL A 413 -1.50 -1.84 -21.73
C VAL A 413 -0.47 -1.34 -22.74
N ALA A 414 -0.25 -2.10 -23.81
CA ALA A 414 0.75 -1.83 -24.83
C ALA A 414 0.76 -0.37 -25.33
N GLY A 415 1.96 0.09 -25.73
CA GLY A 415 2.18 1.45 -26.23
C GLY A 415 2.09 2.52 -25.14
N GLY A 416 2.31 2.16 -23.87
CA GLY A 416 2.25 3.08 -22.73
C GLY A 416 0.85 3.61 -22.42
N LYS A 417 -0.20 3.00 -22.96
CA LYS A 417 -1.58 3.41 -22.74
C LYS A 417 -2.04 2.95 -21.37
N LYS A 418 -2.93 3.74 -20.74
CA LYS A 418 -3.59 3.43 -19.47
C LYS A 418 -5.10 3.47 -19.70
N ILE A 419 -5.76 2.34 -19.63
CA ILE A 419 -7.22 2.24 -19.72
C ILE A 419 -7.85 2.38 -18.33
N PRO A 420 -9.06 2.98 -18.21
CA PRO A 420 -9.79 3.02 -16.94
C PRO A 420 -10.08 1.59 -16.44
N TRP A 421 -9.87 1.36 -15.16
CA TRP A 421 -10.15 0.08 -14.52
C TRP A 421 -10.31 0.28 -13.00
N ASP A 422 -11.20 -0.50 -12.39
CA ASP A 422 -11.35 -0.57 -10.93
C ASP A 422 -11.95 -1.93 -10.54
N ASP A 423 -11.18 -2.78 -9.85
CA ASP A 423 -11.63 -4.10 -9.42
C ASP A 423 -12.88 -4.03 -8.52
N ARG A 424 -13.02 -2.98 -7.73
CA ARG A 424 -14.13 -2.81 -6.78
C ARG A 424 -15.43 -2.52 -7.50
N GLU A 425 -15.40 -1.67 -8.51
CA GLU A 425 -16.58 -1.37 -9.33
C GLU A 425 -16.92 -2.57 -10.24
N ALA A 426 -15.92 -3.25 -10.80
CA ALA A 426 -16.12 -4.48 -11.56
C ALA A 426 -16.76 -5.59 -10.69
N ALA A 427 -16.31 -5.74 -9.45
CA ALA A 427 -16.88 -6.69 -8.50
C ALA A 427 -18.35 -6.36 -8.17
N LYS A 428 -18.67 -5.10 -7.85
CA LYS A 428 -20.06 -4.67 -7.59
C LYS A 428 -20.98 -4.98 -8.77
N LEU A 429 -20.54 -4.65 -9.98
CA LEU A 429 -21.31 -4.92 -11.19
C LEU A 429 -21.52 -6.43 -11.39
N ALA A 430 -20.47 -7.24 -11.25
CA ALA A 430 -20.55 -8.68 -11.40
C ALA A 430 -21.48 -9.32 -10.35
N ILE A 431 -21.42 -8.87 -9.09
CA ILE A 431 -22.35 -9.31 -8.03
C ILE A 431 -23.80 -9.02 -8.43
N GLN A 432 -24.11 -7.79 -8.84
CA GLN A 432 -25.47 -7.40 -9.24
C GLN A 432 -25.99 -8.25 -10.41
N GLN A 433 -25.12 -8.51 -11.42
CA GLN A 433 -25.47 -9.35 -12.56
C GLN A 433 -25.74 -10.82 -12.16
N THR A 434 -24.93 -11.36 -11.23
CA THR A 434 -25.12 -12.74 -10.75
C THR A 434 -26.42 -12.87 -9.95
N ILE A 435 -26.71 -11.94 -9.04
CA ILE A 435 -27.97 -11.93 -8.26
C ILE A 435 -29.19 -11.83 -9.21
N ALA A 436 -29.13 -10.93 -10.19
CA ALA A 436 -30.23 -10.76 -11.16
C ALA A 436 -30.50 -12.05 -11.97
N ARG A 437 -29.45 -12.77 -12.40
CA ARG A 437 -29.59 -14.05 -13.11
C ARG A 437 -30.16 -15.14 -12.20
N GLN A 438 -29.72 -15.24 -10.97
CA GLN A 438 -30.23 -16.22 -10.00
C GLN A 438 -31.71 -15.98 -9.67
N ALA A 439 -32.15 -14.72 -9.56
CA ALA A 439 -33.55 -14.37 -9.36
C ALA A 439 -34.46 -14.69 -10.55
N GLN A 440 -33.92 -14.77 -11.79
CA GLN A 440 -34.68 -15.16 -12.97
C GLN A 440 -34.79 -16.69 -13.15
N THR A 441 -33.93 -17.45 -12.49
CA THR A 441 -33.89 -18.93 -12.57
C THR A 441 -34.52 -19.62 -11.36
N ALA A 442 -34.84 -18.88 -10.29
CA ALA A 442 -35.58 -19.35 -9.11
C ALA A 442 -37.08 -19.07 -9.27
#